data_0cc62a13eaa85b61040bb8c18a0888a4
#
_entry.id   0cc62a13eaa85b61040bb8c18a0888a4
#
_cell.length_a   1.000
_cell.length_b   1.000
_cell.length_c   1.000
_cell.angle_alpha   90.00
_cell.angle_beta   90.00
_cell.angle_gamma   90.00
#
_symmetry.space_group_name_H-M   'P 1'
#
loop_
_entity.id
_entity.type
_entity.pdbx_description
1 polymer ?
#
loop_
_entity_poly.entity_id
_entity_poly.type
_entity_poly.pdbx_seq_one_letter_code
_entity_poly.pdbx_strand_id
1 'polypeptide(L)'
;MKKWILLCGLCTLSFPALYAQHLDMQSSTDAGGPALFERVTRLEKKTDAFNLYLNMQGSFNVYFNNGNEEQTSFRMNQLRIEAKGNITDRIYYRYRQRLNRANNAQSLDNLPTSIDYAAVGFHVTDQFSVFAGKQCTAFGGFEFDLNPIEVYQYCDMLEYMSNFLTGVDFSYRLNDRHDFHFQVVDSRNGSFKEMYGKVPDNIEASKAPLGYTLNWNGSMLEDKLKTRWSASIFHEAKKQNWYYYALGTEVNLNRFIGFLDFMYSSEDLDRTGIISEITANDGYDT
;
A
#
# COMPACT_ATOMS: atom_id res chain seq x y z
N MET A 1 23.09 29.81 -2.31
CA MET A 1 22.04 29.04 -1.61
C MET A 1 20.70 29.36 -2.25
N LYS A 2 20.23 28.55 -3.19
CA LYS A 2 18.89 28.70 -3.79
C LYS A 2 18.00 27.63 -3.17
N LYS A 3 17.09 28.08 -2.31
CA LYS A 3 16.04 27.24 -1.75
C LYS A 3 15.05 26.89 -2.87
N TRP A 4 14.99 25.64 -3.25
CA TRP A 4 13.92 25.12 -4.09
C TRP A 4 12.77 24.72 -3.16
N ILE A 5 11.75 25.55 -3.14
CA ILE A 5 10.46 25.20 -2.54
C ILE A 5 9.73 24.41 -3.65
N LEU A 6 9.64 23.10 -3.51
CA LEU A 6 8.77 22.27 -4.35
C LEU A 6 7.33 22.51 -3.90
N LEU A 7 6.65 23.44 -4.56
CA LEU A 7 5.22 23.65 -4.41
C LEU A 7 4.53 22.60 -5.29
N CYS A 8 4.16 21.45 -4.71
CA CYS A 8 3.22 20.53 -5.34
C CYS A 8 1.84 21.17 -5.37
N GLY A 9 1.61 21.99 -6.38
CA GLY A 9 0.29 22.48 -6.71
C GLY A 9 -0.51 21.38 -7.38
N LEU A 10 -1.31 20.65 -6.59
CA LEU A 10 -2.29 19.71 -7.12
C LEU A 10 -3.47 20.51 -7.67
N CYS A 11 -3.41 20.93 -8.93
CA CYS A 11 -4.61 21.31 -9.68
C CYS A 11 -5.25 20.02 -10.21
N THR A 12 -6.04 19.36 -9.39
CA THR A 12 -7.00 18.36 -9.89
C THR A 12 -8.21 19.09 -10.45
N LEU A 13 -8.16 19.40 -11.74
CA LEU A 13 -9.36 19.65 -12.51
C LEU A 13 -10.03 18.29 -12.69
N SER A 14 -10.89 17.93 -11.73
CA SER A 14 -11.74 16.74 -11.84
C SER A 14 -12.78 16.97 -12.91
N PHE A 15 -12.58 16.36 -14.07
CA PHE A 15 -13.63 16.21 -15.08
C PHE A 15 -14.72 15.28 -14.54
N PRO A 16 -16.00 15.54 -14.82
CA PRO A 16 -17.12 14.74 -14.32
C PRO A 16 -17.15 13.28 -14.84
N ALA A 17 -16.20 12.85 -15.65
CA ALA A 17 -16.07 11.47 -16.11
C ALA A 17 -15.51 10.49 -15.05
N LEU A 18 -14.95 10.96 -13.93
CA LEU A 18 -14.47 10.12 -12.82
C LEU A 18 -15.57 9.63 -11.87
N TYR A 19 -16.79 10.11 -12.02
CA TYR A 19 -17.95 9.70 -11.22
C TYR A 19 -18.47 8.28 -11.52
N ALA A 20 -18.00 7.63 -12.59
CA ALA A 20 -18.49 6.31 -12.97
C ALA A 20 -17.81 5.14 -12.22
N GLN A 21 -16.78 5.39 -11.42
CA GLN A 21 -15.98 4.31 -10.83
C GLN A 21 -16.23 4.06 -9.35
N HIS A 22 -17.01 4.93 -8.69
CA HIS A 22 -17.33 4.79 -7.26
C HIS A 22 -18.78 4.36 -7.01
N LEU A 23 -19.38 3.66 -7.97
CA LEU A 23 -20.71 3.11 -7.79
C LEU A 23 -20.63 1.76 -7.09
N ASP A 24 -21.21 1.76 -5.89
CA ASP A 24 -21.62 0.61 -5.10
C ASP A 24 -21.92 -0.63 -5.95
N MET A 25 -21.42 -1.78 -5.53
CA MET A 25 -21.81 -3.10 -6.04
C MET A 25 -23.25 -3.47 -5.65
N GLN A 26 -24.16 -2.50 -5.60
CA GLN A 26 -25.60 -2.75 -5.46
C GLN A 26 -26.37 -2.06 -6.58
N SER A 27 -26.76 -2.92 -7.51
CA SER A 27 -27.86 -2.79 -8.47
C SER A 27 -28.35 -1.36 -8.78
N SER A 28 -27.99 -0.84 -9.94
CA SER A 28 -28.88 0.03 -10.68
C SER A 28 -29.05 -0.50 -12.09
N THR A 29 -30.22 -1.06 -12.32
CA THR A 29 -30.82 -1.24 -13.65
C THR A 29 -31.19 0.14 -14.17
N ASP A 30 -30.31 0.79 -14.95
CA ASP A 30 -30.71 1.87 -15.83
C ASP A 30 -29.75 2.01 -17.03
N ALA A 31 -30.33 1.98 -18.15
CA ALA A 31 -30.12 2.34 -19.58
C ALA A 31 -28.71 2.65 -20.15
N GLY A 32 -27.62 2.44 -19.45
CA GLY A 32 -26.26 2.39 -19.97
C GLY A 32 -25.63 1.07 -19.55
N GLY A 33 -25.40 0.15 -20.47
CA GLY A 33 -24.80 -1.14 -20.13
C GLY A 33 -23.51 -0.98 -19.33
N PRO A 34 -23.17 -1.96 -18.46
CA PRO A 34 -21.99 -1.90 -17.59
C PRO A 34 -20.73 -1.64 -18.41
N ALA A 35 -19.82 -0.84 -17.88
CA ALA A 35 -18.53 -0.56 -18.51
C ALA A 35 -17.83 -1.87 -18.92
N LEU A 36 -17.02 -1.84 -19.97
CA LEU A 36 -16.31 -3.04 -20.45
C LEU A 36 -15.57 -3.76 -19.32
N PHE A 37 -14.95 -2.99 -18.43
CA PHE A 37 -14.26 -3.51 -17.24
C PHE A 37 -15.23 -4.25 -16.30
N GLU A 38 -16.39 -3.68 -16.04
CA GLU A 38 -17.42 -4.29 -15.18
C GLU A 38 -17.99 -5.58 -15.81
N ARG A 39 -18.08 -5.63 -17.13
CA ARG A 39 -18.47 -6.85 -17.84
C ARG A 39 -17.42 -7.94 -17.77
N VAL A 40 -16.15 -7.59 -17.87
CA VAL A 40 -15.02 -8.52 -17.72
C VAL A 40 -14.94 -9.05 -16.29
N THR A 41 -15.05 -8.19 -15.29
CA THR A 41 -15.01 -8.62 -13.88
C THR A 41 -16.24 -9.43 -13.47
N ARG A 42 -17.43 -9.17 -14.02
CA ARG A 42 -18.64 -9.99 -13.79
C ARG A 42 -18.55 -11.40 -14.38
N LEU A 43 -17.83 -11.58 -15.48
CA LEU A 43 -17.60 -12.89 -16.08
C LEU A 43 -16.71 -13.79 -15.22
N GLU A 44 -16.01 -13.23 -14.25
CA GLU A 44 -15.00 -13.89 -13.44
C GLU A 44 -15.48 -14.39 -12.08
N LYS A 45 -16.65 -13.97 -11.61
CA LYS A 45 -17.20 -14.46 -10.34
C LYS A 45 -17.79 -15.85 -10.51
N LYS A 46 -16.92 -16.87 -10.62
CA LYS A 46 -17.34 -18.25 -10.88
C LYS A 46 -17.64 -19.03 -9.60
N THR A 47 -16.96 -18.74 -8.50
CA THR A 47 -17.17 -19.39 -7.20
C THR A 47 -16.74 -18.45 -6.07
N ASP A 48 -17.31 -18.63 -4.88
CA ASP A 48 -16.80 -17.91 -3.70
C ASP A 48 -15.43 -18.44 -3.25
N ALA A 49 -15.07 -19.67 -3.67
CA ALA A 49 -13.83 -20.33 -3.27
C ALA A 49 -12.60 -19.87 -4.03
N PHE A 50 -12.74 -19.46 -5.30
CA PHE A 50 -11.60 -19.08 -6.13
C PHE A 50 -11.96 -17.98 -7.14
N ASN A 51 -11.28 -16.85 -7.03
CA ASN A 51 -11.36 -15.76 -8.00
C ASN A 51 -9.94 -15.40 -8.45
N LEU A 52 -9.72 -15.41 -9.76
CA LEU A 52 -8.44 -15.06 -10.39
C LEU A 52 -8.56 -13.74 -11.13
N TYR A 53 -7.62 -12.82 -10.89
CA TYR A 53 -7.55 -11.51 -11.54
C TYR A 53 -6.19 -11.33 -12.20
N LEU A 54 -6.18 -10.71 -13.36
CA LEU A 54 -4.97 -10.25 -14.03
C LEU A 54 -5.07 -8.74 -14.24
N ASN A 55 -4.22 -7.99 -13.54
CA ASN A 55 -4.15 -6.54 -13.64
C ASN A 55 -2.96 -6.14 -14.50
N MET A 56 -3.22 -5.34 -15.54
CA MET A 56 -2.21 -4.86 -16.47
C MET A 56 -2.33 -3.36 -16.69
N GLN A 57 -1.17 -2.68 -16.74
CA GLN A 57 -1.08 -1.29 -17.12
C GLN A 57 0.10 -1.11 -18.08
N GLY A 58 -0.16 -0.67 -19.29
CA GLY A 58 0.84 -0.33 -20.27
C GLY A 58 0.81 1.16 -20.58
N SER A 59 1.95 1.71 -20.98
CA SER A 59 2.07 3.10 -21.45
C SER A 59 2.96 3.20 -22.68
N PHE A 60 2.72 4.25 -23.46
CA PHE A 60 3.65 4.75 -24.46
C PHE A 60 4.22 6.06 -23.95
N ASN A 61 5.52 6.11 -23.78
CA ASN A 61 6.23 7.24 -23.16
C ASN A 61 7.15 7.91 -24.18
N VAL A 62 7.12 9.23 -24.18
CA VAL A 62 8.09 10.05 -24.92
C VAL A 62 8.75 10.97 -23.90
N TYR A 63 10.05 10.84 -23.75
CA TYR A 63 10.85 11.64 -22.82
C TYR A 63 11.55 12.75 -23.59
N PHE A 64 11.48 13.97 -23.06
CA PHE A 64 12.14 15.14 -23.60
C PHE A 64 13.13 15.69 -22.59
N ASN A 65 14.32 16.06 -23.08
CA ASN A 65 15.33 16.75 -22.30
C ASN A 65 15.74 18.02 -23.05
N ASN A 66 15.59 19.19 -22.40
CA ASN A 66 15.87 20.50 -23.00
C ASN A 66 15.19 20.72 -24.37
N GLY A 67 13.98 20.19 -24.56
CA GLY A 67 13.18 20.31 -25.79
C GLY A 67 13.52 19.29 -26.87
N ASN A 68 14.53 18.44 -26.70
CA ASN A 68 14.85 17.34 -27.60
C ASN A 68 14.25 16.03 -27.11
N GLU A 69 13.77 15.20 -28.05
CA GLU A 69 13.35 13.83 -27.72
C GLU A 69 14.58 13.02 -27.30
N GLU A 70 14.53 12.47 -26.07
CA GLU A 70 15.60 11.66 -25.51
C GLU A 70 15.33 10.17 -25.67
N GLN A 71 14.08 9.77 -25.45
CA GLN A 71 13.69 8.37 -25.54
C GLN A 71 12.19 8.23 -25.82
N THR A 72 11.86 7.27 -26.67
CA THR A 72 10.47 6.82 -26.90
C THR A 72 10.36 5.33 -26.66
N SER A 73 9.39 4.89 -25.86
CA SER A 73 9.24 3.47 -25.52
C SER A 73 7.82 3.07 -25.14
N PHE A 74 7.45 1.83 -25.43
CA PHE A 74 6.34 1.14 -24.79
C PHE A 74 6.80 0.52 -23.49
N ARG A 75 6.00 0.65 -22.44
CA ARG A 75 6.34 0.13 -21.12
C ARG A 75 5.16 -0.59 -20.49
N MET A 76 5.43 -1.73 -19.86
CA MET A 76 4.48 -2.43 -18.98
C MET A 76 4.74 -1.95 -17.55
N ASN A 77 3.93 -1.00 -17.07
CA ASN A 77 4.10 -0.40 -15.74
C ASN A 77 3.65 -1.35 -14.63
N GLN A 78 2.54 -2.05 -14.87
CA GLN A 78 2.02 -3.04 -13.93
C GLN A 78 1.60 -4.31 -14.67
N LEU A 79 1.97 -5.44 -14.09
CA LEU A 79 1.49 -6.76 -14.49
C LEU A 79 1.39 -7.60 -13.22
N ARG A 80 0.17 -7.88 -12.76
CA ARG A 80 -0.09 -8.58 -11.50
C ARG A 80 -1.11 -9.68 -11.71
N ILE A 81 -0.85 -10.81 -11.06
CA ILE A 81 -1.81 -11.88 -10.88
C ILE A 81 -2.27 -11.89 -9.43
N GLU A 82 -3.57 -12.01 -9.21
CA GLU A 82 -4.16 -12.10 -7.89
C GLU A 82 -5.17 -13.24 -7.84
N ALA A 83 -5.04 -14.10 -6.84
CA ALA A 83 -5.99 -15.15 -6.53
C ALA A 83 -6.51 -14.95 -5.09
N LYS A 84 -7.82 -14.91 -4.91
CA LYS A 84 -8.46 -14.77 -3.62
C LYS A 84 -9.80 -15.48 -3.56
N GLY A 85 -10.21 -15.89 -2.37
CA GLY A 85 -11.51 -16.53 -2.17
C GLY A 85 -11.69 -17.07 -0.76
N ASN A 86 -12.84 -17.66 -0.53
CA ASN A 86 -13.24 -18.31 0.72
C ASN A 86 -13.12 -19.83 0.56
N ILE A 87 -12.24 -20.47 1.33
CA ILE A 87 -12.12 -21.94 1.37
C ILE A 87 -13.34 -22.52 2.10
N THR A 88 -13.77 -21.84 3.17
CA THR A 88 -14.97 -22.10 3.94
C THR A 88 -15.59 -20.77 4.35
N ASP A 89 -16.75 -20.78 5.02
CA ASP A 89 -17.38 -19.56 5.59
C ASP A 89 -16.48 -18.81 6.58
N ARG A 90 -15.45 -19.49 7.12
CA ARG A 90 -14.54 -18.90 8.11
C ARG A 90 -13.12 -18.75 7.62
N ILE A 91 -12.71 -19.43 6.56
CA ILE A 91 -11.32 -19.43 6.07
C ILE A 91 -11.30 -18.80 4.70
N TYR A 92 -10.51 -17.74 4.55
CA TYR A 92 -10.27 -17.05 3.30
C TYR A 92 -8.77 -16.93 3.03
N TYR A 93 -8.40 -16.67 1.78
CA TYR A 93 -7.01 -16.53 1.38
C TYR A 93 -6.85 -15.40 0.37
N ARG A 94 -5.63 -14.88 0.28
CA ARG A 94 -5.23 -13.92 -0.72
C ARG A 94 -3.80 -14.17 -1.16
N TYR A 95 -3.60 -14.29 -2.45
CA TYR A 95 -2.30 -14.33 -3.10
C TYR A 95 -2.25 -13.26 -4.18
N ARG A 96 -1.18 -12.43 -4.21
CA ARG A 96 -0.95 -11.46 -5.27
C ARG A 96 0.53 -11.35 -5.57
N GLN A 97 0.88 -11.43 -6.85
CA GLN A 97 2.25 -11.35 -7.32
C GLN A 97 2.37 -10.38 -8.50
N ARG A 98 3.43 -9.57 -8.49
CA ARG A 98 3.85 -8.72 -9.60
C ARG A 98 4.74 -9.54 -10.53
N LEU A 99 4.27 -9.82 -11.75
CA LEU A 99 5.00 -10.65 -12.71
C LEU A 99 6.15 -9.90 -13.39
N ASN A 100 6.17 -8.58 -13.29
CA ASN A 100 7.22 -7.70 -13.84
C ASN A 100 8.25 -7.24 -12.79
N ARG A 101 8.40 -7.97 -11.69
CA ARG A 101 9.40 -7.74 -10.62
C ARG A 101 10.29 -8.96 -10.45
N ALA A 102 11.47 -8.73 -9.85
CA ALA A 102 12.41 -9.81 -9.54
C ALA A 102 11.81 -10.87 -8.61
N ASN A 103 12.17 -12.11 -8.84
CA ASN A 103 11.62 -13.29 -8.18
C ASN A 103 12.60 -13.97 -7.21
N ASN A 104 13.64 -13.23 -6.78
CA ASN A 104 14.60 -13.73 -5.81
C ASN A 104 14.01 -13.64 -4.40
N ALA A 105 14.10 -14.75 -3.66
CA ALA A 105 13.66 -14.79 -2.27
C ALA A 105 14.51 -13.87 -1.40
N GLN A 106 13.87 -13.11 -0.51
CA GLN A 106 14.53 -12.30 0.49
C GLN A 106 14.95 -13.17 1.68
N SER A 107 15.97 -12.75 2.40
CA SER A 107 16.63 -13.65 3.36
C SER A 107 15.87 -13.82 4.69
N LEU A 108 14.96 -12.92 5.06
CA LEU A 108 14.23 -13.00 6.32
C LEU A 108 12.91 -13.76 6.16
N ASP A 109 12.02 -13.30 5.27
CA ASP A 109 10.70 -13.90 5.07
C ASP A 109 10.71 -15.05 4.04
N ASN A 110 11.84 -15.27 3.37
CA ASN A 110 12.04 -16.29 2.33
C ASN A 110 11.03 -16.18 1.16
N LEU A 111 10.49 -14.99 0.92
CA LEU A 111 9.57 -14.70 -0.16
C LEU A 111 10.17 -13.68 -1.13
N PRO A 112 9.87 -13.77 -2.44
CA PRO A 112 10.27 -12.77 -3.41
C PRO A 112 9.65 -11.40 -3.15
N THR A 113 10.38 -10.33 -3.54
CA THR A 113 9.85 -8.96 -3.55
C THR A 113 8.66 -8.78 -4.49
N SER A 114 8.51 -9.68 -5.47
CA SER A 114 7.38 -9.72 -6.40
C SER A 114 6.06 -10.10 -5.74
N ILE A 115 6.09 -10.80 -4.58
CA ILE A 115 4.88 -11.21 -3.86
C ILE A 115 4.42 -10.09 -2.94
N ASP A 116 3.21 -9.56 -3.22
CA ASP A 116 2.53 -8.57 -2.39
C ASP A 116 1.72 -9.25 -1.27
N TYR A 117 0.96 -10.31 -1.61
CA TYR A 117 0.16 -11.07 -0.66
C TYR A 117 0.42 -12.57 -0.81
N ALA A 118 0.62 -13.24 0.30
CA ALA A 118 0.62 -14.69 0.45
C ALA A 118 0.13 -14.99 1.87
N ALA A 119 -1.20 -14.93 2.07
CA ALA A 119 -1.78 -14.94 3.41
C ALA A 119 -3.11 -15.68 3.46
N VAL A 120 -3.41 -16.19 4.65
CA VAL A 120 -4.66 -16.86 4.98
C VAL A 120 -5.34 -16.14 6.14
N GLY A 121 -6.64 -15.95 6.03
CA GLY A 121 -7.47 -15.34 7.05
C GLY A 121 -8.45 -16.30 7.68
N PHE A 122 -8.79 -16.01 8.93
CA PHE A 122 -9.74 -16.78 9.69
C PHE A 122 -10.70 -15.85 10.45
N HIS A 123 -12.01 -15.98 10.19
CA HIS A 123 -13.06 -15.34 10.96
C HIS A 123 -13.31 -16.13 12.24
N VAL A 124 -12.75 -15.65 13.36
CA VAL A 124 -12.91 -16.27 14.68
C VAL A 124 -14.36 -16.09 15.18
N THR A 125 -14.87 -14.87 15.00
CA THR A 125 -16.27 -14.49 15.21
C THR A 125 -16.70 -13.57 14.07
N ASP A 126 -17.97 -13.14 14.07
CA ASP A 126 -18.47 -12.16 13.08
C ASP A 126 -17.76 -10.79 13.21
N GLN A 127 -17.19 -10.50 14.37
CA GLN A 127 -16.51 -9.24 14.67
C GLN A 127 -14.98 -9.34 14.67
N PHE A 128 -14.43 -10.51 14.94
CA PHE A 128 -12.99 -10.69 15.10
C PHE A 128 -12.41 -11.64 14.06
N SER A 129 -11.39 -11.17 13.36
CA SER A 129 -10.67 -11.95 12.35
C SER A 129 -9.16 -11.87 12.56
N VAL A 130 -8.47 -12.90 12.07
CA VAL A 130 -7.02 -12.99 12.06
C VAL A 130 -6.57 -13.23 10.62
N PHE A 131 -5.60 -12.47 10.14
CA PHE A 131 -5.02 -12.63 8.81
C PHE A 131 -3.51 -12.79 8.93
N ALA A 132 -2.95 -13.92 8.50
CA ALA A 132 -1.56 -14.28 8.72
C ALA A 132 -0.84 -14.62 7.41
N GLY A 133 0.39 -14.15 7.27
CA GLY A 133 1.23 -14.29 6.11
C GLY A 133 1.77 -12.96 5.60
N LYS A 134 2.28 -12.93 4.36
CA LYS A 134 2.72 -11.68 3.72
C LYS A 134 1.51 -10.87 3.29
N GLN A 135 1.47 -9.62 3.71
CA GLN A 135 0.32 -8.73 3.55
C GLN A 135 0.74 -7.27 3.55
N CYS A 136 -0.15 -6.40 3.10
CA CYS A 136 0.05 -4.97 3.23
C CYS A 136 0.00 -4.57 4.70
N THR A 137 0.95 -3.76 5.13
CA THR A 137 0.93 -3.18 6.48
C THR A 137 -0.22 -2.18 6.57
N ALA A 138 -0.93 -2.18 7.69
CA ALA A 138 -2.10 -1.32 7.93
C ALA A 138 -1.67 0.13 8.24
N PHE A 139 -0.87 0.73 7.35
CA PHE A 139 -0.29 2.06 7.54
C PHE A 139 -1.29 3.20 7.51
N GLY A 140 -2.54 2.96 7.16
CA GLY A 140 -3.54 4.00 7.05
C GLY A 140 -3.35 4.88 5.80
N GLY A 141 -4.24 5.85 5.63
CA GLY A 141 -4.34 6.62 4.40
C GLY A 141 -5.28 5.96 3.38
N PHE A 142 -5.95 6.77 2.59
CA PHE A 142 -6.90 6.28 1.57
C PHE A 142 -6.20 5.73 0.35
N GLU A 143 -5.04 6.29 -0.02
CA GLU A 143 -4.29 5.83 -1.17
C GLU A 143 -3.79 4.38 -1.01
N PHE A 144 -3.50 3.93 0.24
CA PHE A 144 -3.14 2.53 0.52
C PHE A 144 -4.28 1.54 0.25
N ASP A 145 -5.53 1.98 0.40
CA ASP A 145 -6.71 1.14 0.18
C ASP A 145 -7.07 1.01 -1.30
N LEU A 146 -6.60 1.93 -2.16
CA LEU A 146 -6.93 1.93 -3.57
C LEU A 146 -6.36 0.72 -4.29
N ASN A 147 -7.18 0.13 -5.14
CA ASN A 147 -6.73 -0.94 -6.02
C ASN A 147 -5.73 -0.36 -7.05
N PRO A 148 -4.61 -1.05 -7.34
CA PRO A 148 -3.66 -0.62 -8.35
C PRO A 148 -4.24 -0.29 -9.73
N ILE A 149 -5.42 -0.82 -10.05
CA ILE A 149 -6.13 -0.52 -11.30
C ILE A 149 -6.77 0.87 -11.28
N GLU A 150 -7.03 1.43 -10.10
CA GLU A 150 -7.68 2.73 -9.88
C GLU A 150 -6.64 3.87 -9.80
N VAL A 151 -5.36 3.53 -9.66
CA VAL A 151 -4.27 4.48 -9.47
C VAL A 151 -3.31 4.42 -10.64
N TYR A 152 -3.14 5.55 -11.34
CA TYR A 152 -2.16 5.64 -12.42
C TYR A 152 -0.73 5.58 -11.88
N GLN A 153 -0.46 6.34 -10.82
CA GLN A 153 0.81 6.38 -10.10
C GLN A 153 0.55 6.70 -8.64
N TYR A 154 1.11 5.89 -7.73
CA TYR A 154 1.08 6.17 -6.30
C TYR A 154 2.00 7.33 -5.96
N CYS A 155 1.73 8.02 -4.86
CA CYS A 155 2.65 9.04 -4.35
C CYS A 155 4.00 8.41 -3.94
N ASP A 156 5.04 9.22 -3.92
CA ASP A 156 6.40 8.75 -3.65
C ASP A 156 6.52 8.02 -2.29
N MET A 157 5.78 8.48 -1.28
CA MET A 157 5.75 7.83 0.03
C MET A 157 5.35 6.36 -0.08
N LEU A 158 4.28 6.05 -0.82
CA LEU A 158 3.80 4.68 -1.02
C LEU A 158 4.69 3.88 -1.95
N GLU A 159 5.23 4.50 -2.98
CA GLU A 159 6.05 3.80 -3.98
C GLU A 159 7.38 3.31 -3.37
N TYR A 160 7.99 4.11 -2.48
CA TYR A 160 9.28 3.80 -1.88
C TYR A 160 9.21 3.10 -0.52
N MET A 161 8.03 3.05 0.10
CA MET A 161 7.81 2.37 1.37
C MET A 161 7.81 0.85 1.24
N SER A 162 8.40 0.14 2.22
CA SER A 162 8.27 -1.33 2.34
C SER A 162 6.93 -1.67 2.98
N ASN A 163 5.89 -1.71 2.17
CA ASN A 163 4.51 -1.86 2.64
C ASN A 163 3.94 -3.29 2.60
N PHE A 164 4.70 -4.28 2.09
CA PHE A 164 4.30 -5.69 2.11
C PHE A 164 5.25 -6.49 2.99
N LEU A 165 4.79 -6.80 4.20
CA LEU A 165 5.57 -7.45 5.25
C LEU A 165 4.87 -8.73 5.71
N THR A 166 5.65 -9.67 6.22
CA THR A 166 5.14 -10.95 6.73
C THR A 166 4.81 -10.83 8.21
N GLY A 167 3.62 -11.29 8.61
CA GLY A 167 3.17 -11.20 9.99
C GLY A 167 1.71 -11.56 10.18
N VAL A 168 1.10 -10.99 11.20
CA VAL A 168 -0.28 -11.26 11.60
C VAL A 168 -1.02 -9.95 11.82
N ASP A 169 -2.21 -9.84 11.25
CA ASP A 169 -3.18 -8.79 11.50
C ASP A 169 -4.37 -9.34 12.31
N PHE A 170 -4.71 -8.64 13.36
CA PHE A 170 -5.88 -8.87 14.20
C PHE A 170 -6.86 -7.74 13.94
N SER A 171 -7.96 -8.03 13.29
CA SER A 171 -9.01 -7.06 12.99
C SER A 171 -10.23 -7.25 13.88
N TYR A 172 -10.72 -6.14 14.41
CA TYR A 172 -11.92 -6.12 15.24
C TYR A 172 -12.93 -5.10 14.72
N ARG A 173 -14.06 -5.57 14.25
CA ARG A 173 -15.19 -4.74 13.83
C ARG A 173 -16.05 -4.41 15.03
N LEU A 174 -15.93 -3.16 15.50
CA LEU A 174 -16.77 -2.68 16.60
C LEU A 174 -18.24 -2.58 16.20
N ASN A 175 -18.49 -2.09 14.99
CA ASN A 175 -19.80 -2.00 14.33
C ASN A 175 -19.59 -1.78 12.83
N ASP A 176 -20.65 -1.58 12.05
CA ASP A 176 -20.59 -1.41 10.59
C ASP A 176 -19.84 -0.14 10.13
N ARG A 177 -19.48 0.75 11.07
CA ARG A 177 -18.82 2.03 10.79
C ARG A 177 -17.42 2.15 11.34
N HIS A 178 -17.02 1.24 12.22
CA HIS A 178 -15.72 1.33 12.90
C HIS A 178 -15.06 -0.04 12.98
N ASP A 179 -13.89 -0.15 12.42
CA ASP A 179 -12.99 -1.30 12.60
C ASP A 179 -11.59 -0.87 13.03
N PHE A 180 -10.95 -1.76 13.75
CA PHE A 180 -9.60 -1.58 14.28
C PHE A 180 -8.74 -2.73 13.80
N HIS A 181 -7.48 -2.43 13.47
CA HIS A 181 -6.46 -3.40 13.16
C HIS A 181 -5.32 -3.25 14.15
N PHE A 182 -4.90 -4.36 14.73
CA PHE A 182 -3.62 -4.46 15.41
C PHE A 182 -2.75 -5.45 14.65
N GLN A 183 -1.67 -4.96 14.07
CA GLN A 183 -0.81 -5.76 13.21
C GLN A 183 0.56 -5.91 13.82
N VAL A 184 1.10 -7.13 13.79
CA VAL A 184 2.48 -7.47 14.16
C VAL A 184 3.14 -8.11 12.95
N VAL A 185 4.18 -7.48 12.43
CA VAL A 185 4.87 -7.92 11.21
C VAL A 185 6.39 -7.87 11.41
N ASP A 186 7.14 -8.52 10.55
CA ASP A 186 8.58 -8.27 10.46
C ASP A 186 8.83 -6.82 10.08
N SER A 187 9.83 -6.16 10.66
CA SER A 187 10.16 -4.77 10.32
C SER A 187 10.82 -4.63 8.94
N ARG A 188 11.22 -5.73 8.34
CA ARG A 188 11.87 -5.83 7.03
C ARG A 188 11.72 -7.23 6.45
N ASN A 189 11.92 -7.38 5.15
CA ASN A 189 11.85 -8.69 4.47
C ASN A 189 13.23 -9.33 4.24
N GLY A 190 14.29 -8.52 4.20
CA GLY A 190 15.67 -8.97 4.04
C GLY A 190 16.47 -8.94 5.34
N SER A 191 17.69 -9.47 5.33
CA SER A 191 18.62 -9.32 6.44
C SER A 191 18.97 -7.86 6.70
N PHE A 192 19.49 -7.58 7.89
CA PHE A 192 19.89 -6.21 8.24
C PHE A 192 20.88 -5.62 7.24
N LYS A 193 21.87 -6.40 6.82
CA LYS A 193 22.88 -5.96 5.84
C LYS A 193 22.29 -5.71 4.45
N GLU A 194 21.30 -6.49 4.03
CA GLU A 194 20.63 -6.29 2.73
C GLU A 194 19.80 -5.00 2.72
N MET A 195 19.19 -4.65 3.84
CA MET A 195 18.30 -3.49 3.92
C MET A 195 19.01 -2.16 4.17
N TYR A 196 20.07 -2.18 5.00
CA TYR A 196 20.76 -0.96 5.42
C TYR A 196 22.18 -0.82 4.85
N GLY A 197 22.69 -1.83 4.14
CA GLY A 197 24.03 -1.79 3.55
C GLY A 197 25.16 -1.65 4.58
N LYS A 198 25.95 -0.58 4.46
CA LYS A 198 26.99 -0.23 5.42
C LYS A 198 26.38 0.66 6.49
N VAL A 199 26.38 0.19 7.72
CA VAL A 199 26.01 0.96 8.91
C VAL A 199 27.22 1.15 9.80
N PRO A 200 27.26 2.20 10.66
CA PRO A 200 28.30 2.37 11.66
C PRO A 200 28.49 1.13 12.56
N ASP A 201 29.73 0.83 12.96
CA ASP A 201 30.08 -0.38 13.73
C ASP A 201 29.38 -0.48 15.10
N ASN A 202 28.88 0.63 15.62
CA ASN A 202 28.15 0.69 16.89
C ASN A 202 26.67 0.36 16.77
N ILE A 203 26.15 0.12 15.55
CA ILE A 203 24.75 -0.25 15.32
C ILE A 203 24.63 -1.76 15.17
N GLU A 204 23.93 -2.39 16.11
CA GLU A 204 23.67 -3.82 16.11
C GLU A 204 22.26 -4.12 15.56
N ALA A 205 22.17 -5.12 14.69
CA ALA A 205 20.88 -5.62 14.19
C ALA A 205 19.97 -6.05 15.35
N SER A 206 18.69 -5.77 15.24
CA SER A 206 17.70 -6.30 16.18
C SER A 206 17.61 -7.83 16.05
N LYS A 207 17.54 -8.51 17.22
CA LYS A 207 17.27 -9.96 17.28
C LYS A 207 15.80 -10.29 17.05
N ALA A 208 14.90 -9.33 17.25
CA ALA A 208 13.47 -9.42 17.00
C ALA A 208 13.05 -8.18 16.19
N PRO A 209 13.30 -8.18 14.88
CA PRO A 209 12.97 -7.06 13.99
C PRO A 209 11.47 -7.05 13.69
N LEU A 210 10.67 -6.61 14.67
CA LEU A 210 9.22 -6.58 14.57
C LEU A 210 8.71 -5.15 14.45
N GLY A 211 7.62 -5.00 13.70
CA GLY A 211 6.82 -3.81 13.59
C GLY A 211 5.44 -4.01 14.17
N TYR A 212 4.91 -2.99 14.80
CA TYR A 212 3.58 -2.96 15.40
C TYR A 212 2.81 -1.79 14.83
N THR A 213 1.60 -2.05 14.34
CA THR A 213 0.72 -1.02 13.80
C THR A 213 -0.63 -1.12 14.45
N LEU A 214 -1.14 0.02 14.91
CA LEU A 214 -2.54 0.18 15.29
C LEU A 214 -3.21 1.07 14.24
N ASN A 215 -4.29 0.59 13.65
CA ASN A 215 -5.06 1.33 12.65
C ASN A 215 -6.53 1.40 13.06
N TRP A 216 -7.15 2.53 12.78
CA TRP A 216 -8.58 2.76 12.95
C TRP A 216 -9.19 3.27 11.65
N ASN A 217 -10.12 2.47 11.13
CA ASN A 217 -10.95 2.86 10.02
C ASN A 217 -12.33 3.26 10.56
N GLY A 218 -12.71 4.48 10.30
CA GLY A 218 -13.94 5.04 10.82
C GLY A 218 -14.81 5.65 9.73
N SER A 219 -16.13 5.60 9.92
CA SER A 219 -17.12 6.34 9.13
C SER A 219 -18.07 7.08 10.06
N MET A 220 -18.22 8.36 9.86
CA MET A 220 -18.97 9.29 10.72
C MET A 220 -19.88 10.18 9.88
N LEU A 221 -20.85 10.85 10.54
CA LEU A 221 -21.74 11.80 9.90
C LEU A 221 -22.47 11.23 8.69
N GLU A 222 -23.05 10.03 8.82
CA GLU A 222 -23.73 9.34 7.71
C GLU A 222 -22.81 9.12 6.48
N ASP A 223 -21.61 8.61 6.72
CA ASP A 223 -20.56 8.33 5.74
C ASP A 223 -19.98 9.58 5.03
N LYS A 224 -20.32 10.80 5.52
CA LYS A 224 -19.77 12.04 4.98
C LYS A 224 -18.33 12.30 5.39
N LEU A 225 -17.88 11.72 6.49
CA LEU A 225 -16.51 11.81 6.98
C LEU A 225 -15.98 10.41 7.26
N LYS A 226 -14.89 10.03 6.59
CA LYS A 226 -14.21 8.75 6.82
C LYS A 226 -12.78 8.96 7.23
N THR A 227 -12.28 8.05 8.05
CA THR A 227 -10.91 8.08 8.57
C THR A 227 -10.17 6.78 8.23
N ARG A 228 -8.84 6.89 8.01
CA ARG A 228 -7.87 5.80 7.89
C ARG A 228 -6.64 6.21 8.68
N TRP A 229 -6.75 6.17 10.01
CA TRP A 229 -5.71 6.66 10.91
C TRP A 229 -4.90 5.53 11.47
N SER A 230 -3.59 5.72 11.54
CA SER A 230 -2.68 4.71 12.10
C SER A 230 -1.53 5.33 12.86
N ALA A 231 -0.99 4.51 13.77
CA ALA A 231 0.28 4.74 14.44
C ALA A 231 1.09 3.44 14.41
N SER A 232 2.36 3.53 14.03
CA SER A 232 3.25 2.38 13.88
C SER A 232 4.59 2.63 14.55
N ILE A 233 5.16 1.56 15.07
CA ILE A 233 6.55 1.51 15.53
C ILE A 233 7.22 0.25 14.98
N PHE A 234 8.37 0.41 14.35
CA PHE A 234 9.17 -0.67 13.80
C PHE A 234 10.52 -0.71 14.48
N HIS A 235 10.85 -1.85 15.06
CA HIS A 235 12.14 -2.06 15.72
C HIS A 235 13.17 -2.54 14.70
N GLU A 236 14.00 -1.63 14.21
CA GLU A 236 14.90 -1.88 13.08
C GLU A 236 16.25 -2.44 13.53
N ALA A 237 16.85 -1.81 14.53
CA ALA A 237 18.09 -2.24 15.17
C ALA A 237 17.99 -2.07 16.69
N LYS A 238 19.01 -2.50 17.42
CA LYS A 238 19.06 -2.37 18.87
C LYS A 238 19.03 -0.89 19.27
N LYS A 239 17.94 -0.49 19.94
CA LYS A 239 17.63 0.89 20.36
C LYS A 239 17.35 1.86 19.18
N GLN A 240 17.13 1.36 18.00
CA GLN A 240 16.78 2.16 16.83
C GLN A 240 15.38 1.76 16.35
N ASN A 241 14.52 2.74 16.17
CA ASN A 241 13.14 2.55 15.79
C ASN A 241 12.77 3.47 14.62
N TRP A 242 11.78 3.02 13.89
CA TRP A 242 11.06 3.84 12.93
C TRP A 242 9.64 4.06 13.45
N TYR A 243 9.26 5.31 13.59
CA TYR A 243 7.91 5.73 13.96
C TYR A 243 7.20 6.27 12.72
N TYR A 244 5.98 5.85 12.54
CA TYR A 244 5.16 6.29 11.41
C TYR A 244 3.73 6.58 11.87
N TYR A 245 3.16 7.69 11.38
CA TYR A 245 1.80 8.12 11.64
C TYR A 245 1.12 8.50 10.35
N ALA A 246 -0.12 8.03 10.15
CA ALA A 246 -0.96 8.45 9.03
C ALA A 246 -2.32 8.92 9.52
N LEU A 247 -2.81 9.99 8.91
CA LEU A 247 -4.12 10.57 9.16
C LEU A 247 -4.82 10.76 7.82
N GLY A 248 -5.39 9.68 7.26
CA GLY A 248 -6.21 9.74 6.07
C GLY A 248 -7.62 10.22 6.43
N THR A 249 -8.09 11.24 5.76
CA THR A 249 -9.44 11.79 5.98
C THR A 249 -10.13 12.03 4.66
N GLU A 250 -11.29 11.39 4.45
CA GLU A 250 -12.16 11.57 3.28
C GLU A 250 -13.40 12.36 3.68
N VAL A 251 -13.75 13.31 2.84
CA VAL A 251 -15.01 14.05 2.93
C VAL A 251 -15.86 13.74 1.72
N ASN A 252 -17.10 13.29 1.96
CA ASN A 252 -18.08 12.99 0.93
C ASN A 252 -19.32 13.88 1.12
N LEU A 253 -19.52 14.82 0.21
CA LEU A 253 -20.66 15.77 0.20
C LEU A 253 -21.60 15.49 -0.98
N ASN A 254 -21.85 14.23 -1.29
CA ASN A 254 -22.70 13.75 -2.39
C ASN A 254 -22.18 14.11 -3.80
N ARG A 255 -21.95 15.39 -4.08
CA ARG A 255 -21.44 15.88 -5.38
C ARG A 255 -19.92 16.12 -5.37
N PHE A 256 -19.29 16.07 -4.21
CA PHE A 256 -17.86 16.26 -4.03
C PHE A 256 -17.34 15.19 -3.10
N ILE A 257 -16.38 14.41 -3.58
CA ILE A 257 -15.62 13.46 -2.78
C ILE A 257 -14.16 13.86 -2.89
N GLY A 258 -13.51 14.04 -1.76
CA GLY A 258 -12.09 14.33 -1.70
C GLY A 258 -11.46 13.72 -0.47
N PHE A 259 -10.22 13.30 -0.56
CA PHE A 259 -9.46 12.84 0.59
C PHE A 259 -8.11 13.55 0.69
N LEU A 260 -7.61 13.61 1.91
CA LEU A 260 -6.29 14.09 2.26
C LEU A 260 -5.60 13.04 3.13
N ASP A 261 -4.45 12.58 2.70
CA ASP A 261 -3.58 11.72 3.47
C ASP A 261 -2.40 12.54 4.00
N PHE A 262 -2.35 12.72 5.32
CA PHE A 262 -1.19 13.28 6.01
C PHE A 262 -0.36 12.13 6.57
N MET A 263 0.94 12.14 6.29
CA MET A 263 1.87 11.11 6.73
C MET A 263 3.09 11.76 7.37
N TYR A 264 3.54 11.18 8.48
CA TYR A 264 4.75 11.58 9.17
C TYR A 264 5.59 10.36 9.49
N SER A 265 6.87 10.43 9.18
CA SER A 265 7.85 9.38 9.44
C SER A 265 9.03 9.95 10.21
N SER A 266 9.54 9.20 11.18
CA SER A 266 10.77 9.47 11.89
C SER A 266 11.55 8.17 12.02
N GLU A 267 12.67 8.09 11.34
CA GLU A 267 13.53 6.90 11.26
C GLU A 267 14.89 7.20 11.91
N ASP A 268 15.33 6.29 12.76
CA ASP A 268 16.67 6.38 13.37
C ASP A 268 17.78 5.87 12.44
N LEU A 269 17.42 5.15 11.37
CA LEU A 269 18.34 4.61 10.39
C LEU A 269 17.93 5.02 8.97
N ASP A 270 18.90 5.45 8.18
CA ASP A 270 18.69 5.73 6.75
C ASP A 270 18.72 4.42 5.95
N ARG A 271 17.54 3.86 5.71
CA ARG A 271 17.34 2.57 5.04
C ARG A 271 17.86 2.54 3.61
N THR A 272 17.78 3.64 2.90
CA THR A 272 18.21 3.76 1.50
C THR A 272 19.62 4.31 1.36
N GLY A 273 20.19 4.88 2.42
CA GLY A 273 21.49 5.51 2.43
C GLY A 273 21.53 6.87 1.71
N ILE A 274 20.40 7.37 1.23
CA ILE A 274 20.35 8.63 0.42
C ILE A 274 20.72 9.84 1.27
N ILE A 275 20.19 9.95 2.48
CA ILE A 275 20.47 11.08 3.36
C ILE A 275 21.91 11.01 3.84
N SER A 276 22.37 9.81 4.21
CA SER A 276 23.76 9.57 4.63
C SER A 276 24.76 9.92 3.51
N GLU A 277 24.43 9.61 2.25
CA GLU A 277 25.27 9.96 1.11
C GLU A 277 25.34 11.48 0.87
N ILE A 278 24.21 12.18 0.98
CA ILE A 278 24.15 13.64 0.83
C ILE A 278 24.97 14.32 1.93
N THR A 279 24.80 13.89 3.19
CA THR A 279 25.51 14.50 4.32
C THR A 279 27.01 14.22 4.28
N ALA A 280 27.44 13.04 3.85
CA ALA A 280 28.84 12.70 3.65
C ALA A 280 29.49 13.55 2.56
N ASN A 281 28.77 13.82 1.45
CA ASN A 281 29.25 14.67 0.36
C ASN A 281 29.36 16.15 0.77
N ASP A 282 28.54 16.60 1.71
CA ASP A 282 28.56 17.97 2.24
C ASP A 282 29.55 18.13 3.41
N GLY A 283 30.30 17.07 3.78
CA GLY A 283 31.35 17.09 4.80
C GLY A 283 30.83 17.03 6.24
N TYR A 284 29.60 16.59 6.45
CA TYR A 284 29.10 16.25 7.78
C TYR A 284 29.43 14.79 8.09
N ASP A 285 30.06 14.54 9.25
CA ASP A 285 30.23 13.19 9.79
C ASP A 285 28.84 12.64 10.19
N THR A 286 28.45 11.51 9.58
CA THR A 286 27.16 10.82 9.81
C THR A 286 27.29 9.73 10.88
#